data_3a3ff17d98a87355ea9bd4ae8efa198a
#
_entry.id   3a3ff17d98a87355ea9bd4ae8efa198a
#
_cell.length_a   1.000
_cell.length_b   1.000
_cell.length_c   1.000
_cell.angle_alpha   90.00
_cell.angle_beta   90.00
_cell.angle_gamma   90.00
#
_symmetry.space_group_name_H-M   'P 1'
#
loop_
_entity.id
_entity.type
_entity.pdbx_description
1 polymer ?
#
loop_
_entity_poly.entity_id
_entity_poly.type
_entity_poly.pdbx_seq_one_letter_code
_entity_poly.pdbx_strand_id
1 'polypeptide(L)'
;MRLPASFAFTGACALLSVSLPAGAVILDGRVTSVADGVTIRVQTADGNIRVRFLGIDAPESDQEFGAEVKTALKQLIPHKRVLVKIDINDQYGRALVQVVYQNDDVGLYMLEHGYAWVYQRYIGSIDEDWQNAYMAAECTAKEDGLGLWQNIGSVPPWTWRKAKRDRAAADAELY
;
A
#
# COMPACT_ATOMS: atom_id res chain seq x y z
N MET A 1 -34.41 51.86 48.47
CA MET A 1 -33.23 51.77 47.60
C MET A 1 -32.63 50.38 47.82
N ARG A 2 -32.93 49.42 46.91
CA ARG A 2 -32.56 48.01 47.02
C ARG A 2 -31.49 47.76 45.95
N LEU A 3 -30.29 47.29 46.36
CA LEU A 3 -29.23 46.84 45.49
C LEU A 3 -29.55 45.39 45.02
N PRO A 4 -29.31 45.02 43.76
CA PRO A 4 -29.49 43.69 43.27
C PRO A 4 -28.30 42.76 43.59
N ALA A 5 -28.66 41.50 43.87
CA ALA A 5 -27.72 40.42 44.16
C ALA A 5 -26.92 40.03 42.92
N SER A 6 -25.56 39.93 43.08
CA SER A 6 -24.67 39.36 42.08
C SER A 6 -24.84 37.84 42.01
N PHE A 7 -25.27 37.36 40.85
CA PHE A 7 -25.21 35.94 40.50
C PHE A 7 -23.78 35.61 39.98
N ALA A 8 -23.06 34.86 40.78
CA ALA A 8 -21.80 34.26 40.32
C ALA A 8 -22.11 33.03 39.44
N PHE A 9 -21.78 33.13 38.16
CA PHE A 9 -21.88 32.03 37.21
C PHE A 9 -20.58 31.22 37.24
N THR A 10 -20.54 30.11 37.97
CA THR A 10 -19.40 29.18 37.99
C THR A 10 -19.54 28.27 36.78
N GLY A 11 -18.96 28.70 35.66
CA GLY A 11 -18.88 27.88 34.44
C GLY A 11 -17.82 26.81 34.61
N ALA A 12 -18.17 25.57 34.83
CA ALA A 12 -17.27 24.45 34.74
C ALA A 12 -16.91 24.25 33.25
N CYS A 13 -15.70 24.65 32.87
CA CYS A 13 -15.13 24.37 31.54
C CYS A 13 -14.76 22.89 31.48
N ALA A 14 -15.65 22.05 30.95
CA ALA A 14 -15.33 20.67 30.63
C ALA A 14 -14.34 20.66 29.47
N LEU A 15 -13.06 20.36 29.77
CA LEU A 15 -12.05 20.07 28.76
C LEU A 15 -12.43 18.76 28.08
N LEU A 16 -13.13 18.84 26.96
CA LEU A 16 -13.28 17.74 26.01
C LEU A 16 -11.90 17.45 25.42
N SER A 17 -11.22 16.44 25.94
CA SER A 17 -10.05 15.84 25.33
C SER A 17 -10.49 15.20 24.01
N VAL A 18 -10.29 15.91 22.92
CA VAL A 18 -10.40 15.33 21.56
C VAL A 18 -9.25 14.36 21.43
N SER A 19 -9.54 13.07 21.58
CA SER A 19 -8.62 11.99 21.23
C SER A 19 -8.49 12.02 19.71
N LEU A 20 -7.39 12.59 19.20
CA LEU A 20 -7.04 12.48 17.79
C LEU A 20 -6.77 10.99 17.53
N PRO A 21 -7.35 10.38 16.47
CA PRO A 21 -6.97 9.04 16.07
C PRO A 21 -5.45 9.01 15.84
N ALA A 22 -4.79 7.92 16.24
CA ALA A 22 -3.36 7.73 16.00
C ALA A 22 -3.14 7.91 14.49
N GLY A 23 -2.66 9.08 14.09
CA GLY A 23 -2.54 9.47 12.69
C GLY A 23 -1.52 8.59 12.01
N ALA A 24 -1.81 8.14 10.79
CA ALA A 24 -0.84 7.50 9.94
C ALA A 24 0.44 8.36 9.88
N VAL A 25 1.60 7.74 10.05
CA VAL A 25 2.88 8.44 9.94
C VAL A 25 3.16 8.71 8.46
N ILE A 26 3.27 9.98 8.10
CA ILE A 26 3.63 10.37 6.72
C ILE A 26 5.12 10.73 6.70
N LEU A 27 5.90 10.02 5.91
CA LEU A 27 7.31 10.31 5.68
C LEU A 27 7.52 10.82 4.26
N ASP A 28 8.33 11.87 4.14
CA ASP A 28 8.86 12.33 2.85
C ASP A 28 10.21 11.62 2.61
N GLY A 29 10.40 11.08 1.42
CA GLY A 29 11.63 10.39 1.10
C GLY A 29 11.91 10.27 -0.39
N ARG A 30 13.13 9.83 -0.72
CA ARG A 30 13.56 9.58 -2.09
C ARG A 30 13.65 8.09 -2.36
N VAL A 31 13.04 7.62 -3.44
CA VAL A 31 13.17 6.23 -3.89
C VAL A 31 14.62 5.95 -4.29
N THR A 32 15.25 4.98 -3.64
CA THR A 32 16.63 4.59 -3.90
C THR A 32 16.73 3.32 -4.75
N SER A 33 15.77 2.41 -4.61
CA SER A 33 15.69 1.21 -5.44
C SER A 33 14.28 0.64 -5.50
N VAL A 34 14.01 -0.11 -6.57
CA VAL A 34 12.80 -0.91 -6.78
C VAL A 34 13.21 -2.38 -6.72
N ALA A 35 12.71 -3.11 -5.74
CA ALA A 35 13.03 -4.52 -5.55
C ALA A 35 12.17 -5.42 -6.47
N ASP A 36 10.87 -5.16 -6.50
CA ASP A 36 9.86 -5.85 -7.30
C ASP A 36 8.71 -4.89 -7.64
N GLY A 37 7.58 -5.38 -8.16
CA GLY A 37 6.43 -4.57 -8.58
C GLY A 37 5.69 -3.85 -7.46
N VAL A 38 5.96 -4.16 -6.19
CA VAL A 38 5.24 -3.61 -5.03
C VAL A 38 6.16 -3.31 -3.84
N THR A 39 7.48 -3.45 -4.01
CA THR A 39 8.47 -3.23 -2.95
C THR A 39 9.55 -2.27 -3.41
N ILE A 40 9.75 -1.20 -2.65
CA ILE A 40 10.77 -0.19 -2.91
C ILE A 40 11.61 0.09 -1.66
N ARG A 41 12.75 0.74 -1.85
CA ARG A 41 13.54 1.36 -0.78
C ARG A 41 13.43 2.87 -0.89
N VAL A 42 13.21 3.51 0.25
CA VAL A 42 13.05 4.95 0.34
C VAL A 42 14.04 5.48 1.36
N GLN A 43 14.84 6.47 0.98
CA GLN A 43 15.68 7.25 1.88
C GLN A 43 14.84 8.37 2.48
N THR A 44 14.65 8.33 3.77
CA THR A 44 13.98 9.37 4.58
C THR A 44 15.01 10.12 5.42
N ALA A 45 14.55 11.09 6.20
CA ALA A 45 15.40 11.78 7.19
C ALA A 45 15.95 10.82 8.25
N ASP A 46 15.19 9.81 8.62
CA ASP A 46 15.53 8.83 9.67
C ASP A 46 16.31 7.61 9.13
N GLY A 47 16.62 7.59 7.82
CA GLY A 47 17.39 6.51 7.19
C GLY A 47 16.67 5.82 6.04
N ASN A 48 17.24 4.70 5.59
CA ASN A 48 16.67 3.89 4.52
C ASN A 48 15.63 2.92 5.07
N ILE A 49 14.43 3.00 4.54
CA ILE A 49 13.35 2.07 4.87
C ILE A 49 12.98 1.21 3.66
N ARG A 50 12.63 -0.05 3.90
CA ARG A 50 12.02 -0.92 2.89
C ARG A 50 10.52 -0.93 3.10
N VAL A 51 9.79 -0.53 2.09
CA VAL A 51 8.34 -0.42 2.14
C VAL A 51 7.70 -1.34 1.10
N ARG A 52 6.53 -1.86 1.44
CA ARG A 52 5.66 -2.63 0.56
C ARG A 52 4.34 -1.90 0.38
N PHE A 53 3.85 -1.84 -0.84
CA PHE A 53 2.57 -1.21 -1.13
C PHE A 53 1.43 -1.97 -0.46
N LEU A 54 0.58 -1.24 0.23
CA LEU A 54 -0.56 -1.77 0.95
C LEU A 54 -1.71 -2.07 -0.02
N GLY A 55 -2.43 -3.14 0.25
CA GLY A 55 -3.66 -3.49 -0.47
C GLY A 55 -3.47 -4.07 -1.87
N ILE A 56 -2.23 -4.17 -2.38
CA ILE A 56 -1.94 -4.75 -3.68
C ILE A 56 -0.85 -5.82 -3.62
N ASP A 57 -0.82 -6.69 -4.64
CA ASP A 57 0.24 -7.67 -4.86
C ASP A 57 0.58 -7.76 -6.35
N ALA A 58 1.84 -7.96 -6.68
CA ALA A 58 2.32 -8.01 -8.05
C ALA A 58 3.05 -9.33 -8.32
N PRO A 59 3.22 -9.74 -9.60
CA PRO A 59 3.96 -10.93 -9.95
C PRO A 59 5.35 -10.95 -9.32
N GLU A 60 5.78 -12.12 -8.87
CA GLU A 60 7.15 -12.33 -8.42
C GLU A 60 8.15 -12.13 -9.57
N SER A 61 9.40 -11.83 -9.25
CA SER A 61 10.41 -11.57 -10.28
C SER A 61 10.70 -12.75 -11.21
N ASP A 62 10.38 -13.97 -10.77
CA ASP A 62 10.50 -15.23 -11.50
C ASP A 62 9.14 -15.75 -12.01
N GLN A 63 8.12 -14.95 -11.93
CA GLN A 63 6.78 -15.20 -12.46
C GLN A 63 6.63 -14.49 -13.81
N GLU A 64 5.79 -15.05 -14.67
CA GLU A 64 5.41 -14.37 -15.91
C GLU A 64 4.93 -12.94 -15.63
N PHE A 65 5.33 -12.00 -16.46
CA PHE A 65 5.06 -10.56 -16.33
C PHE A 65 5.75 -9.84 -15.15
N GLY A 66 6.53 -10.54 -14.31
CA GLY A 66 7.18 -9.94 -13.13
C GLY A 66 8.27 -8.93 -13.48
N ALA A 67 9.03 -9.19 -14.55
CA ALA A 67 10.09 -8.29 -15.03
C ALA A 67 9.52 -7.00 -15.62
N GLU A 68 8.42 -7.10 -16.36
CA GLU A 68 7.68 -5.98 -16.97
C GLU A 68 7.10 -5.05 -15.90
N VAL A 69 6.43 -5.61 -14.91
CA VAL A 69 5.86 -4.84 -13.79
C VAL A 69 6.94 -4.11 -13.01
N LYS A 70 8.03 -4.79 -12.68
CA LYS A 70 9.18 -4.15 -12.03
C LYS A 70 9.77 -3.01 -12.87
N THR A 71 9.82 -3.19 -14.19
CA THR A 71 10.31 -2.17 -15.12
C THR A 71 9.36 -0.98 -15.17
N ALA A 72 8.05 -1.21 -15.22
CA ALA A 72 7.04 -0.16 -15.18
C ALA A 72 7.17 0.71 -13.92
N LEU A 73 7.25 0.08 -12.74
CA LEU A 73 7.47 0.80 -11.49
C LEU A 73 8.80 1.56 -11.46
N LYS A 74 9.87 0.97 -12.01
CA LYS A 74 11.17 1.64 -12.17
C LYS A 74 11.11 2.86 -13.09
N GLN A 75 10.25 2.87 -14.09
CA GLN A 75 10.08 4.02 -14.98
C GLN A 75 9.24 5.12 -14.34
N LEU A 76 8.26 4.74 -13.52
CA LEU A 76 7.35 5.68 -12.88
C LEU A 76 8.06 6.51 -11.79
N ILE A 77 8.77 5.88 -10.85
CA ILE A 77 9.26 6.53 -9.62
C ILE A 77 10.78 6.41 -9.35
N PRO A 78 11.67 6.25 -10.33
CA PRO A 78 13.10 6.09 -10.04
C PRO A 78 13.66 7.41 -9.50
N HIS A 79 14.35 7.35 -8.36
CA HIS A 79 14.96 8.51 -7.70
C HIS A 79 14.03 9.71 -7.44
N LYS A 80 12.72 9.49 -7.51
CA LYS A 80 11.70 10.51 -7.25
C LYS A 80 11.49 10.69 -5.75
N ARG A 81 11.05 11.90 -5.37
CA ARG A 81 10.52 12.14 -4.03
C ARG A 81 9.10 11.63 -3.97
N VAL A 82 8.80 10.92 -2.90
CA VAL A 82 7.47 10.33 -2.63
C VAL A 82 7.07 10.62 -1.20
N LEU A 83 5.78 10.68 -0.96
CA LEU A 83 5.21 10.62 0.38
C LEU A 83 4.84 9.17 0.67
N VAL A 84 5.21 8.71 1.85
CA VAL A 84 4.96 7.34 2.32
C VAL A 84 4.04 7.43 3.53
N LYS A 85 2.79 7.04 3.36
CA LYS A 85 1.83 6.93 4.46
C LYS A 85 1.94 5.52 5.05
N ILE A 86 2.50 5.41 6.26
CA ILE A 86 2.70 4.14 6.96
C ILE A 86 1.44 3.83 7.74
N ASP A 87 0.80 2.71 7.45
CA ASP A 87 -0.41 2.27 8.11
C ASP A 87 -0.12 1.14 9.13
N ILE A 88 0.61 0.12 8.73
CA ILE A 88 0.97 -1.04 9.59
C ILE A 88 2.33 -1.61 9.19
N ASN A 89 2.87 -2.51 10.03
CA ASN A 89 4.02 -3.34 9.68
C ASN A 89 3.59 -4.79 9.44
N ASP A 90 4.19 -5.45 8.45
CA ASP A 90 3.96 -6.86 8.23
C ASP A 90 4.81 -7.76 9.15
N GLN A 91 4.54 -9.06 9.11
CA GLN A 91 5.26 -10.07 9.92
C GLN A 91 6.76 -10.18 9.58
N TYR A 92 7.22 -9.54 8.49
CA TYR A 92 8.62 -9.50 8.06
C TYR A 92 9.30 -8.16 8.39
N GLY A 93 8.64 -7.30 9.17
CA GLY A 93 9.13 -5.98 9.56
C GLY A 93 9.15 -4.96 8.41
N ARG A 94 8.41 -5.20 7.32
CA ARG A 94 8.25 -4.20 6.25
C ARG A 94 7.08 -3.30 6.60
N ALA A 95 7.27 -1.98 6.45
CA ALA A 95 6.16 -1.05 6.51
C ALA A 95 5.21 -1.29 5.33
N LEU A 96 3.93 -1.53 5.61
CA LEU A 96 2.87 -1.54 4.62
C LEU A 96 2.35 -0.12 4.46
N VAL A 97 2.42 0.41 3.25
CA VAL A 97 2.28 1.83 3.01
C VAL A 97 1.46 2.14 1.76
N GLN A 98 0.78 3.27 1.78
CA GLN A 98 0.40 3.97 0.56
C GLN A 98 1.57 4.87 0.14
N VAL A 99 1.91 4.85 -1.15
CA VAL A 99 2.99 5.68 -1.73
C VAL A 99 2.36 6.69 -2.67
N VAL A 100 2.58 7.97 -2.38
CA VAL A 100 2.05 9.07 -3.20
C VAL A 100 3.20 9.73 -3.96
N TYR A 101 3.03 9.84 -5.27
CA TYR A 101 3.93 10.55 -6.17
C TYR A 101 3.12 11.54 -7.02
N GLN A 102 3.47 12.83 -7.02
CA GLN A 102 2.78 13.90 -7.76
C GLN A 102 1.26 13.98 -7.46
N ASN A 103 0.86 13.72 -6.24
CA ASN A 103 -0.50 13.63 -5.71
C ASN A 103 -1.30 12.37 -6.11
N ASP A 104 -0.71 11.47 -6.89
CA ASP A 104 -1.34 10.22 -7.29
C ASP A 104 -0.85 9.07 -6.43
N ASP A 105 -1.75 8.13 -6.08
CA ASP A 105 -1.39 6.89 -5.39
C ASP A 105 -0.74 5.92 -6.38
N VAL A 106 0.50 5.52 -6.08
CA VAL A 106 1.27 4.62 -6.95
C VAL A 106 0.66 3.22 -7.01
N GLY A 107 0.03 2.76 -5.93
CA GLY A 107 -0.68 1.47 -5.89
C GLY A 107 -1.88 1.46 -6.83
N LEU A 108 -2.66 2.54 -6.82
CA LEU A 108 -3.79 2.72 -7.75
C LEU A 108 -3.31 2.71 -9.21
N TYR A 109 -2.26 3.47 -9.52
CA TYR A 109 -1.65 3.46 -10.86
C TYR A 109 -1.27 2.04 -11.32
N MET A 110 -0.68 1.23 -10.42
CA MET A 110 -0.31 -0.15 -10.75
C MET A 110 -1.53 -1.03 -11.06
N LEU A 111 -2.65 -0.81 -10.39
CA LEU A 111 -3.92 -1.52 -10.66
C LEU A 111 -4.55 -1.07 -11.98
N GLU A 112 -4.64 0.24 -12.22
CA GLU A 112 -5.21 0.84 -13.44
C GLU A 112 -4.53 0.36 -14.72
N HIS A 113 -3.23 0.07 -14.65
CA HIS A 113 -2.45 -0.41 -15.79
C HIS A 113 -2.34 -1.95 -15.86
N GLY A 114 -3.06 -2.66 -14.98
CA GLY A 114 -3.01 -4.12 -14.93
C GLY A 114 -1.66 -4.68 -14.51
N TYR A 115 -0.92 -3.97 -13.65
CA TYR A 115 0.40 -4.40 -13.14
C TYR A 115 0.33 -5.11 -11.79
N ALA A 116 -0.83 -5.11 -11.13
CA ALA A 116 -1.02 -5.72 -9.83
C ALA A 116 -2.43 -6.28 -9.67
N TRP A 117 -2.60 -7.12 -8.64
CA TRP A 117 -3.89 -7.57 -8.12
C TRP A 117 -4.22 -6.81 -6.84
N VAL A 118 -5.52 -6.58 -6.58
CA VAL A 118 -6.00 -6.22 -5.25
C VAL A 118 -5.73 -7.38 -4.30
N TYR A 119 -5.02 -7.10 -3.20
CA TYR A 119 -4.66 -8.12 -2.23
C TYR A 119 -5.58 -8.09 -1.02
N GLN A 120 -6.60 -8.96 -1.07
CA GLN A 120 -7.70 -9.02 -0.11
C GLN A 120 -7.25 -9.14 1.36
N ARG A 121 -6.08 -9.73 1.62
CA ARG A 121 -5.56 -9.90 2.97
C ARG A 121 -5.30 -8.57 3.70
N TYR A 122 -4.95 -7.51 2.96
CA TYR A 122 -4.56 -6.23 3.53
C TYR A 122 -5.37 -5.04 3.02
N ILE A 123 -6.29 -5.26 2.07
CA ILE A 123 -7.09 -4.15 1.52
C ILE A 123 -7.94 -3.48 2.61
N GLY A 124 -8.47 -4.25 3.57
CA GLY A 124 -9.26 -3.72 4.68
C GLY A 124 -8.50 -2.83 5.67
N SER A 125 -7.19 -2.64 5.47
CA SER A 125 -6.38 -1.74 6.31
C SER A 125 -6.29 -0.31 5.75
N ILE A 126 -6.83 -0.05 4.56
CA ILE A 126 -6.92 1.30 3.97
C ILE A 126 -8.36 1.81 4.05
N ASP A 127 -8.53 3.13 3.92
CA ASP A 127 -9.84 3.77 3.96
C ASP A 127 -10.79 3.18 2.91
N GLU A 128 -12.07 3.11 3.20
CA GLU A 128 -13.10 2.47 2.36
C GLU A 128 -13.17 3.08 0.95
N ASP A 129 -13.01 4.38 0.83
CA ASP A 129 -12.99 5.06 -0.48
C ASP A 129 -11.82 4.55 -1.34
N TRP A 130 -10.64 4.33 -0.74
CA TRP A 130 -9.48 3.77 -1.42
C TRP A 130 -9.67 2.29 -1.74
N GLN A 131 -10.32 1.50 -0.87
CA GLN A 131 -10.66 0.11 -1.16
C GLN A 131 -11.53 0.03 -2.41
N ASN A 132 -12.57 0.88 -2.48
CA ASN A 132 -13.49 0.95 -3.63
C ASN A 132 -12.75 1.37 -4.90
N ALA A 133 -11.88 2.38 -4.83
CA ALA A 133 -11.07 2.84 -5.96
C ALA A 133 -10.15 1.72 -6.49
N TYR A 134 -9.47 0.99 -5.60
CA TYR A 134 -8.59 -0.12 -5.98
C TYR A 134 -9.35 -1.26 -6.67
N MET A 135 -10.51 -1.64 -6.11
CA MET A 135 -11.35 -2.69 -6.71
C MET A 135 -11.90 -2.27 -8.08
N ALA A 136 -12.33 -1.01 -8.22
CA ALA A 136 -12.80 -0.48 -9.50
C ALA A 136 -11.68 -0.44 -10.54
N ALA A 137 -10.48 0.00 -10.18
CA ALA A 137 -9.32 0.04 -11.07
C ALA A 137 -8.93 -1.35 -11.58
N GLU A 138 -8.87 -2.35 -10.68
CA GLU A 138 -8.61 -3.74 -11.09
C GLU A 138 -9.71 -4.28 -12.02
N CYS A 139 -10.98 -3.97 -11.75
CA CYS A 139 -12.10 -4.40 -12.59
C CYS A 139 -11.96 -3.83 -14.00
N THR A 140 -11.76 -2.51 -14.11
CA THR A 140 -11.58 -1.82 -15.39
C THR A 140 -10.37 -2.36 -16.16
N ALA A 141 -9.23 -2.55 -15.49
CA ALA A 141 -8.04 -3.12 -16.11
C ALA A 141 -8.26 -4.53 -16.66
N LYS A 142 -9.08 -5.34 -15.97
CA LYS A 142 -9.50 -6.69 -16.44
C LYS A 142 -10.40 -6.61 -17.66
N GLU A 143 -11.40 -5.73 -17.64
CA GLU A 143 -12.34 -5.54 -18.75
C GLU A 143 -11.62 -5.06 -20.01
N ASP A 144 -10.65 -4.17 -19.87
CA ASP A 144 -9.86 -3.60 -20.96
C ASP A 144 -8.69 -4.50 -21.39
N GLY A 145 -8.44 -5.62 -20.69
CA GLY A 145 -7.35 -6.54 -20.98
C GLY A 145 -5.97 -5.92 -20.85
N LEU A 146 -5.75 -5.04 -19.85
CA LEU A 146 -4.48 -4.34 -19.66
C LEU A 146 -3.45 -5.19 -18.93
N GLY A 147 -2.19 -5.01 -19.28
CA GLY A 147 -1.06 -5.61 -18.57
C GLY A 147 -1.22 -7.13 -18.37
N LEU A 148 -1.30 -7.57 -17.13
CA LEU A 148 -1.52 -8.97 -16.73
C LEU A 148 -2.75 -9.62 -17.33
N TRP A 149 -3.77 -8.81 -17.62
CA TRP A 149 -5.08 -9.27 -18.06
C TRP A 149 -5.16 -9.53 -19.57
N GLN A 150 -4.07 -9.27 -20.32
CA GLN A 150 -3.94 -9.67 -21.72
C GLN A 150 -3.94 -11.20 -21.86
N ASN A 151 -3.44 -11.93 -20.85
CA ASN A 151 -3.40 -13.37 -20.84
C ASN A 151 -4.57 -13.94 -20.01
N ILE A 152 -5.42 -14.74 -20.66
CA ILE A 152 -6.46 -15.51 -19.98
C ILE A 152 -5.76 -16.58 -19.13
N GLY A 153 -5.80 -16.42 -17.81
CA GLY A 153 -5.19 -17.38 -16.88
C GLY A 153 -3.98 -16.87 -16.12
N SER A 154 -3.75 -15.54 -16.09
CA SER A 154 -2.75 -14.94 -15.22
C SER A 154 -2.89 -15.43 -13.77
N VAL A 155 -1.83 -16.00 -13.22
CA VAL A 155 -1.84 -16.61 -11.89
C VAL A 155 -1.53 -15.53 -10.84
N PRO A 156 -2.37 -15.36 -9.81
CA PRO A 156 -2.07 -14.43 -8.72
C PRO A 156 -0.77 -14.79 -7.98
N PRO A 157 0.02 -13.81 -7.51
CA PRO A 157 1.33 -14.06 -6.89
C PRO A 157 1.25 -14.92 -5.61
N TRP A 158 0.17 -14.82 -4.83
CA TRP A 158 -0.01 -15.69 -3.67
C TRP A 158 -0.21 -17.17 -4.05
N THR A 159 -0.86 -17.44 -5.17
CA THR A 159 -1.04 -18.79 -5.72
C THR A 159 0.30 -19.32 -6.26
N TRP A 160 1.06 -18.47 -6.98
CA TRP A 160 2.41 -18.78 -7.45
C TRP A 160 3.34 -19.16 -6.29
N ARG A 161 3.38 -18.32 -5.23
CA ARG A 161 4.19 -18.58 -4.03
C ARG A 161 3.78 -19.88 -3.34
N LYS A 162 2.48 -20.18 -3.28
CA LYS A 162 2.00 -21.44 -2.71
C LYS A 162 2.50 -22.63 -3.53
N ALA A 163 2.29 -22.63 -4.85
CA ALA A 163 2.74 -23.71 -5.72
C ALA A 163 4.27 -23.93 -5.67
N LYS A 164 5.04 -22.85 -5.54
CA LYS A 164 6.51 -22.92 -5.39
C LYS A 164 6.93 -23.58 -4.07
N ARG A 165 6.25 -23.25 -2.97
CA ARG A 165 6.50 -23.90 -1.67
C ARG A 165 6.12 -25.38 -1.68
N ASP A 166 4.96 -25.72 -2.28
CA ASP A 166 4.47 -27.10 -2.34
C ASP A 166 5.43 -27.98 -3.15
N ARG A 167 6.00 -27.47 -4.26
CA ARG A 167 7.04 -28.16 -5.04
C ARG A 167 8.31 -28.37 -4.23
N ALA A 168 8.80 -27.33 -3.56
CA ALA A 168 10.01 -27.41 -2.75
C ALA A 168 9.86 -28.41 -1.58
N ALA A 169 8.67 -28.53 -0.99
CA ALA A 169 8.38 -29.51 0.03
C ALA A 169 8.39 -30.93 -0.54
N ALA A 170 7.74 -31.16 -1.69
CA ALA A 170 7.74 -32.47 -2.36
C ALA A 170 9.16 -32.92 -2.77
N ASP A 171 9.97 -32.00 -3.28
CA ASP A 171 11.37 -32.29 -3.63
C ASP A 171 12.22 -32.67 -2.39
N ALA A 172 11.93 -32.05 -1.24
CA ALA A 172 12.64 -32.35 0.02
C ALA A 172 12.26 -33.72 0.64
N GLU A 173 11.08 -34.26 0.31
CA GLU A 173 10.63 -35.60 0.75
C GLU A 173 11.23 -36.74 -0.09
N LEU A 174 11.83 -36.41 -1.25
CA LEU A 174 12.41 -37.42 -2.17
C LEU A 174 13.90 -37.72 -1.87
N TYR A 175 14.53 -37.01 -0.93
CA TYR A 175 15.93 -37.15 -0.51
C TYR A 175 16.07 -37.49 0.96
#